data_07a8f235bcb828ae05ef556efcf7b024
#
_entry.id   07a8f235bcb828ae05ef556efcf7b024
#
_cell.length_a   1.000
_cell.length_b   1.000
_cell.length_c   1.000
_cell.angle_alpha   90.00
_cell.angle_beta   90.00
_cell.angle_gamma   90.00
#
_symmetry.space_group_name_H-M   'P 1'
#
loop_
_entity.id
_entity.type
_entity.pdbx_description
1 polymer ?
#
loop_
_entity_poly.entity_id
_entity_poly.type
_entity_poly.pdbx_seq_one_letter_code
_entity_poly.pdbx_strand_id
1 'polypeptide(L)' 'YVSFFPFGGNVTDLTLEGFKYPLSNYCLTAADSGLTVSNEIISEHARVTFSSGELLMIMSRD' A
#
# COMPACT_ATOMS: atom_id res chain seq x y z
N TYR A 1 9.50 -3.15 -7.66
CA TYR A 1 8.17 -3.44 -7.12
C TYR A 1 8.05 -2.98 -5.68
N VAL A 2 6.85 -2.58 -5.31
CA VAL A 2 6.55 -2.12 -3.95
C VAL A 2 5.39 -2.96 -3.42
N SER A 3 5.54 -3.47 -2.21
CA SER A 3 4.49 -4.25 -1.56
C SER A 3 4.14 -3.62 -0.22
N PHE A 4 2.86 -3.66 0.13
CA PHE A 4 2.36 -3.09 1.37
C PHE A 4 1.65 -4.16 2.20
N PHE A 5 1.93 -4.19 3.49
CA PHE A 5 1.33 -5.17 4.40
C PHE A 5 0.89 -4.45 5.68
N PRO A 6 -0.29 -4.81 6.22
CA PRO A 6 -0.68 -4.29 7.53
C PRO A 6 0.18 -4.95 8.61
N PHE A 7 0.58 -4.17 9.60
CA PHE A 7 1.43 -4.67 10.68
C PHE A 7 0.71 -4.45 12.02
N GLY A 8 0.37 -5.54 12.69
CA GLY A 8 -0.24 -5.47 14.00
C GLY A 8 -1.72 -5.14 14.04
N GLY A 9 -2.37 -4.92 12.89
CA GLY A 9 -3.78 -4.60 12.83
C GLY A 9 -4.17 -4.06 11.47
N ASN A 10 -5.41 -3.59 11.33
CA ASN A 10 -5.90 -3.05 10.08
C ASN A 10 -5.34 -1.65 9.83
N VAL A 11 -5.11 -1.34 8.57
CA VAL A 11 -4.75 0.01 8.12
C VAL A 11 -5.98 0.62 7.48
N THR A 12 -6.42 1.77 8.00
CA THR A 12 -7.65 2.41 7.52
C THR A 12 -7.34 3.60 6.62
N ASP A 13 -8.25 3.84 5.67
CA ASP A 13 -8.17 4.95 4.72
C ASP A 13 -6.86 4.97 3.94
N LEU A 14 -6.37 3.80 3.55
CA LEU A 14 -5.15 3.70 2.77
C LEU A 14 -5.38 4.25 1.37
N THR A 15 -4.57 5.23 1.00
CA THR A 15 -4.62 5.83 -0.33
C THR A 15 -3.24 5.75 -0.95
N LEU A 16 -3.18 5.19 -2.15
CA LEU A 16 -1.95 5.08 -2.93
C LEU A 16 -2.10 5.91 -4.19
N GLU A 17 -1.26 6.91 -4.36
CA GLU A 17 -1.25 7.77 -5.55
C GLU A 17 0.09 7.64 -6.27
N GLY A 18 0.03 7.65 -7.60
CA GLY A 18 1.24 7.53 -8.41
C GLY A 18 1.73 6.10 -8.56
N PHE A 19 0.87 5.13 -8.29
CA PHE A 19 1.18 3.71 -8.42
C PHE A 19 0.39 3.10 -9.57
N LYS A 20 0.90 2.02 -10.13
CA LYS A 20 0.24 1.28 -11.20
C LYS A 20 -1.13 0.76 -10.75
N TYR A 21 -1.23 0.35 -9.49
CA TYR A 21 -2.48 -0.12 -8.89
C TYR A 21 -2.84 0.80 -7.73
N PRO A 22 -3.50 1.94 -8.02
CA PRO A 22 -3.82 2.91 -6.97
C PRO A 22 -4.98 2.43 -6.09
N LEU A 23 -5.02 2.93 -4.89
CA LEU A 23 -6.11 2.69 -3.94
C LEU A 23 -6.61 4.02 -3.41
N SER A 24 -7.87 4.04 -2.99
CA SER A 24 -8.47 5.24 -2.43
C SER A 24 -9.31 4.86 -1.22
N ASN A 25 -8.94 5.37 -0.06
CA ASN A 25 -9.67 5.16 1.21
C ASN A 25 -9.95 3.67 1.51
N TYR A 26 -8.96 2.84 1.28
CA TYR A 26 -9.11 1.40 1.40
C TYR A 26 -8.76 0.94 2.82
N CYS A 27 -9.54 0.00 3.36
CA CYS A 27 -9.23 -0.63 4.64
C CYS A 27 -8.41 -1.91 4.37
N LEU A 28 -7.13 -1.85 4.66
CA LEU A 28 -6.22 -2.99 4.41
C LEU A 28 -6.19 -3.89 5.63
N THR A 29 -6.54 -5.16 5.43
CA THR A 29 -6.51 -6.17 6.48
C THR A 29 -5.50 -7.25 6.12
N ALA A 30 -5.19 -8.11 7.07
CA ALA A 30 -4.26 -9.23 6.83
C ALA A 30 -4.78 -10.16 5.72
N ALA A 31 -6.10 -10.27 5.57
CA ALA A 31 -6.71 -11.10 4.54
C ALA A 31 -6.54 -10.50 3.14
N ASP A 32 -6.26 -9.21 3.04
CA ASP A 32 -6.13 -8.50 1.76
C ASP A 32 -4.70 -8.36 1.28
N SER A 33 -3.75 -9.02 1.92
CA SER A 33 -2.33 -8.81 1.62
C SER A 33 -1.96 -9.10 0.17
N GLY A 34 -2.69 -9.98 -0.50
CA GLY A 34 -2.45 -10.26 -1.91
C GLY A 34 -2.80 -9.10 -2.84
N LEU A 35 -3.62 -8.16 -2.39
CA LEU A 35 -4.06 -7.02 -3.20
C LEU A 35 -2.98 -5.95 -3.32
N THR A 36 -2.10 -5.87 -2.35
CA THR A 36 -1.12 -4.79 -2.27
C THR A 36 0.32 -5.27 -2.47
N VAL A 37 0.50 -6.43 -3.10
CA VAL A 37 1.83 -6.93 -3.42
C VAL A 37 2.18 -6.61 -4.88
N SER A 38 3.47 -6.44 -5.14
CA SER A 38 4.00 -6.21 -6.49
C SER A 38 3.41 -4.99 -7.20
N ASN A 39 3.12 -3.93 -6.45
CA ASN A 39 2.74 -2.66 -7.04
C ASN A 39 3.98 -1.98 -7.64
N GLU A 40 3.78 -0.95 -8.42
CA GLU A 40 4.86 -0.21 -9.07
C GLU A 40 4.61 1.29 -8.99
N ILE A 41 5.67 2.05 -8.80
CA ILE A 41 5.61 3.50 -8.86
C ILE A 41 5.69 3.88 -10.34
N ILE A 42 4.68 4.58 -10.84
CA ILE A 42 4.60 4.94 -12.27
C ILE A 42 4.67 6.44 -12.52
N SER A 43 4.75 7.24 -11.46
CA SER A 43 4.86 8.68 -11.62
C SER A 43 6.12 9.18 -10.92
N GLU A 44 6.47 10.42 -11.20
CA GLU A 44 7.65 11.06 -10.63
C GLU A 44 7.53 11.16 -9.11
N HIS A 45 6.29 11.30 -8.62
CA HIS A 45 6.01 11.38 -7.19
C HIS A 45 4.93 10.39 -6.84
N ALA A 46 5.20 9.55 -5.85
CA ALA A 46 4.22 8.62 -5.32
C ALA A 46 3.90 9.02 -3.89
N ARG A 47 2.64 8.86 -3.50
CA ARG A 47 2.20 9.21 -2.17
C ARG A 47 1.44 8.06 -1.53
N VAL A 48 1.74 7.82 -0.26
CA VAL A 48 1.05 6.82 0.57
C VAL A 48 0.51 7.54 1.79
N THR A 49 -0.79 7.47 1.99
CA THR A 49 -1.44 8.07 3.17
C THR A 49 -2.41 7.08 3.79
N PHE A 50 -2.59 7.16 5.09
CA PHE A 50 -3.57 6.35 5.82
C PHE A 50 -3.91 7.04 7.15
N SER A 51 -5.06 6.70 7.72
CA SER A 51 -5.56 7.35 8.94
C SER A 51 -5.11 6.66 10.21
N SER A 52 -5.11 5.34 10.24
CA SER A 52 -4.69 4.60 11.43
C SER A 52 -4.12 3.25 11.05
N GLY A 53 -3.38 2.65 12.00
CA GLY A 53 -2.71 1.38 11.80
C GLY A 53 -1.23 1.57 11.54
N GLU A 54 -0.56 0.46 11.30
CA GLU A 54 0.85 0.44 10.93
C GLU A 54 1.00 -0.26 9.60
N LEU A 55 1.77 0.35 8.70
CA LEU A 55 1.95 -0.15 7.35
C LEU A 55 3.40 -0.51 7.12
N LEU A 56 3.63 -1.73 6.67
CA LEU A 56 4.95 -2.18 6.27
C LEU A 56 5.07 -2.05 4.76
N MET A 57 6.09 -1.33 4.30
CA MET A 57 6.35 -1.17 2.88
C MET A 57 7.67 -1.86 2.54
N ILE A 58 7.61 -2.76 1.58
CA ILE A 58 8.79 -3.48 1.13
C ILE A 58 9.03 -3.12 -0.33
N MET A 59 10.22 -2.63 -0.62
CA MET A 59 10.62 -2.31 -1.98
C MET A 59 11.59 -3.37 -2.47
N SER A 60 11.34 -3.89 -3.67
CA SER A 60 12.20 -4.89 -4.26
C SER A 60 12.55 -4.51 -5.69
N ARG A 61 13.65 -5.03 -6.18
CA ARG A 61 14.15 -4.78 -7.52
C ARG A 61 14.40 -6.11 -8.22
N ASP A 62 14.00 -6.18 -9.45
CA ASP A 62 14.29 -7.36 -10.28
C ASP A 62 15.75 -7.39 -10.72
#